data_785210ffb85fcc0569ee22509465478c
#
_entry.id   785210ffb85fcc0569ee22509465478c
#
_cell.length_a   1.000
_cell.length_b   1.000
_cell.length_c   1.000
_cell.angle_alpha   90.00
_cell.angle_beta   90.00
_cell.angle_gamma   90.00
#
_symmetry.space_group_name_H-M   'P 1'
#
loop_
_entity.id
_entity.type
_entity.pdbx_description
1 polymer ?
#
loop_
_entity_poly.entity_id
_entity_poly.type
_entity_poly.pdbx_seq_one_letter_code
_entity_poly.pdbx_strand_id
1 'polypeptide(L)'
;MPNKKPAEKKAAPKRRSPISRAEGERRLIVAAQQLIREKPFSEVGVREIGLLADVNHGFVHTWFGGKNELLRAVAIQQVLEIAKNVPEVPVGTPALVMTPEITSVVRLIMWLDLEGFDVGVKSIITPVIDAMTARFIETEKLQPSVARELAVQAIYLGAGAATIGQMAGIADEQSGRDMFQFMRHIYGLLAKYPPT
;
A
#
# COMPACT_ATOMS: atom_id res chain seq x y z
N MET A 1 -44.90 31.19 -43.76
CA MET A 1 -44.46 31.57 -42.39
C MET A 1 -43.71 30.39 -41.78
N PRO A 2 -42.39 30.45 -41.56
CA PRO A 2 -41.66 29.34 -40.97
C PRO A 2 -41.77 29.33 -39.47
N ASN A 3 -42.13 28.14 -38.94
CA ASN A 3 -42.36 27.83 -37.53
C ASN A 3 -41.01 27.78 -36.77
N LYS A 4 -40.80 28.71 -35.85
CA LYS A 4 -39.59 28.80 -35.01
C LYS A 4 -39.68 27.76 -33.88
N LYS A 5 -38.89 26.69 -33.93
CA LYS A 5 -38.69 25.72 -32.82
C LYS A 5 -38.20 26.46 -31.59
N PRO A 6 -38.76 26.16 -30.38
CA PRO A 6 -38.24 26.71 -29.13
C PRO A 6 -36.83 26.16 -28.85
N ALA A 7 -35.92 27.04 -28.51
CA ALA A 7 -34.55 26.66 -28.04
C ALA A 7 -34.62 25.89 -26.72
N GLU A 8 -34.12 24.66 -26.72
CA GLU A 8 -33.92 23.89 -25.51
C GLU A 8 -32.98 24.66 -24.55
N LYS A 9 -33.51 25.07 -23.37
CA LYS A 9 -32.73 25.58 -22.29
C LYS A 9 -31.78 24.49 -21.80
N LYS A 10 -30.46 24.60 -22.10
CA LYS A 10 -29.43 23.80 -21.46
C LYS A 10 -29.57 23.95 -19.92
N ALA A 11 -29.84 22.84 -19.24
CA ALA A 11 -29.90 22.78 -17.80
C ALA A 11 -28.60 23.34 -17.19
N ALA A 12 -28.70 24.29 -16.26
CA ALA A 12 -27.56 24.85 -15.56
C ALA A 12 -26.81 23.73 -14.82
N PRO A 13 -25.46 23.72 -14.81
CA PRO A 13 -24.70 22.70 -14.12
C PRO A 13 -25.09 22.69 -12.64
N LYS A 14 -25.49 21.51 -12.14
CA LYS A 14 -25.80 21.33 -10.71
C LYS A 14 -24.60 21.81 -9.89
N ARG A 15 -24.78 22.85 -9.07
CA ARG A 15 -23.79 23.30 -8.10
C ARG A 15 -23.48 22.10 -7.19
N ARG A 16 -22.26 21.59 -7.27
CA ARG A 16 -21.76 20.53 -6.39
C ARG A 16 -21.74 21.07 -4.97
N SER A 17 -22.26 20.31 -4.00
CA SER A 17 -22.11 20.66 -2.58
C SER A 17 -20.64 20.74 -2.23
N PRO A 18 -20.18 21.71 -1.45
CA PRO A 18 -18.80 21.80 -1.01
C PRO A 18 -18.43 20.53 -0.25
N ILE A 19 -17.43 19.80 -0.72
CA ILE A 19 -16.87 18.67 0.03
C ILE A 19 -15.90 19.22 1.08
N SER A 20 -15.84 18.57 2.26
CA SER A 20 -14.81 18.91 3.25
C SER A 20 -13.40 18.58 2.72
N ARG A 21 -12.38 19.26 3.25
CA ARG A 21 -10.98 18.97 2.91
C ARG A 21 -10.66 17.49 3.17
N ALA A 22 -11.02 16.96 4.34
CA ALA A 22 -10.77 15.55 4.69
C ALA A 22 -11.41 14.57 3.70
N GLU A 23 -12.64 14.83 3.27
CA GLU A 23 -13.30 14.00 2.25
C GLU A 23 -12.62 14.13 0.88
N GLY A 24 -12.21 15.33 0.51
CA GLY A 24 -11.48 15.56 -0.74
C GLY A 24 -10.10 14.88 -0.75
N GLU A 25 -9.34 14.96 0.33
CA GLU A 25 -8.07 14.25 0.49
C GLU A 25 -8.26 12.74 0.39
N ARG A 26 -9.25 12.19 1.08
CA ARG A 26 -9.60 10.76 1.00
C ARG A 26 -9.92 10.33 -0.43
N ARG A 27 -10.73 11.08 -1.16
CA ARG A 27 -11.08 10.78 -2.56
C ARG A 27 -9.86 10.82 -3.48
N LEU A 28 -8.98 11.80 -3.33
CA LEU A 28 -7.74 11.90 -4.09
C LEU A 28 -6.82 10.71 -3.84
N ILE A 29 -6.68 10.27 -2.59
CA ILE A 29 -5.90 9.08 -2.23
C ILE A 29 -6.49 7.83 -2.88
N VAL A 30 -7.81 7.60 -2.77
CA VAL A 30 -8.48 6.43 -3.37
C VAL A 30 -8.33 6.42 -4.89
N ALA A 31 -8.50 7.57 -5.55
CA ALA A 31 -8.32 7.69 -6.99
C ALA A 31 -6.87 7.41 -7.41
N ALA A 32 -5.88 7.92 -6.66
CA ALA A 32 -4.48 7.64 -6.91
C ALA A 32 -4.17 6.16 -6.71
N GLN A 33 -4.70 5.51 -5.66
CA GLN A 33 -4.57 4.06 -5.43
C GLN A 33 -5.10 3.23 -6.60
N GLN A 34 -6.22 3.63 -7.18
CA GLN A 34 -6.76 2.94 -8.36
C GLN A 34 -5.82 3.08 -9.55
N LEU A 35 -5.41 4.30 -9.90
CA LEU A 35 -4.60 4.57 -11.08
C LEU A 35 -3.22 3.89 -11.03
N ILE A 36 -2.58 3.80 -9.86
CA ILE A 36 -1.28 3.13 -9.73
C ILE A 36 -1.36 1.60 -9.89
N ARG A 37 -2.55 1.01 -9.86
CA ARG A 37 -2.78 -0.41 -10.19
C ARG A 37 -2.93 -0.64 -11.68
N GLU A 38 -3.38 0.37 -12.41
CA GLU A 38 -3.74 0.28 -13.83
C GLU A 38 -2.59 0.65 -14.76
N LYS A 39 -1.63 1.47 -14.27
CA LYS A 39 -0.54 1.98 -15.10
C LYS A 39 0.73 2.35 -14.31
N PRO A 40 1.88 2.55 -15.00
CA PRO A 40 3.13 2.96 -14.38
C PRO A 40 2.99 4.24 -13.55
N PHE A 41 3.69 4.32 -12.41
CA PHE A 41 3.63 5.46 -11.49
C PHE A 41 4.02 6.79 -12.15
N SER A 42 4.97 6.76 -13.09
CA SER A 42 5.39 7.93 -13.88
C SER A 42 4.27 8.52 -14.72
N GLU A 43 3.37 7.67 -15.23
CA GLU A 43 2.26 8.03 -16.12
C GLU A 43 1.01 8.49 -15.39
N VAL A 44 0.94 8.29 -14.07
CA VAL A 44 -0.19 8.77 -13.26
C VAL A 44 -0.18 10.30 -13.21
N GLY A 45 -1.21 10.91 -13.77
CA GLY A 45 -1.34 12.37 -13.91
C GLY A 45 -2.21 12.99 -12.82
N VAL A 46 -1.81 14.16 -12.28
CA VAL A 46 -2.59 14.91 -11.26
C VAL A 46 -4.00 15.27 -11.76
N ARG A 47 -4.14 15.61 -13.05
CA ARG A 47 -5.45 15.94 -13.64
C ARG A 47 -6.38 14.74 -13.67
N GLU A 48 -5.84 13.59 -13.97
CA GLU A 48 -6.58 12.33 -14.04
C GLU A 48 -7.00 11.86 -12.64
N ILE A 49 -6.12 11.98 -11.65
CA ILE A 49 -6.47 11.73 -10.23
C ILE A 49 -7.63 12.63 -9.83
N GLY A 50 -7.55 13.94 -10.14
CA GLY A 50 -8.62 14.88 -9.81
C GLY A 50 -9.95 14.55 -10.49
N LEU A 51 -9.90 14.14 -11.76
CA LEU A 51 -11.09 13.73 -12.52
C LEU A 51 -11.75 12.50 -11.89
N LEU A 52 -10.97 11.46 -11.60
CA LEU A 52 -11.45 10.21 -11.01
C LEU A 52 -12.00 10.43 -9.58
N ALA A 53 -11.36 11.31 -8.81
CA ALA A 53 -11.78 11.66 -7.45
C ALA A 53 -13.04 12.56 -7.41
N ASP A 54 -13.46 13.12 -8.54
CA ASP A 54 -14.43 14.22 -8.60
C ASP A 54 -14.03 15.43 -7.72
N VAL A 55 -12.72 15.75 -7.74
CA VAL A 55 -12.08 16.84 -6.99
C VAL A 55 -11.25 17.68 -7.94
N ASN A 56 -11.21 19.01 -7.73
CA ASN A 56 -10.34 19.85 -8.52
C ASN A 56 -8.86 19.44 -8.33
N HIS A 57 -8.18 19.12 -9.43
CA HIS A 57 -6.78 18.66 -9.39
C HIS A 57 -5.80 19.66 -8.77
N GLY A 58 -6.13 20.95 -8.74
CA GLY A 58 -5.34 21.98 -8.05
C GLY A 58 -5.19 21.73 -6.56
N PHE A 59 -6.15 21.03 -5.95
CA PHE A 59 -6.07 20.65 -4.54
C PHE A 59 -4.96 19.62 -4.24
N VAL A 60 -4.47 18.87 -5.22
CA VAL A 60 -3.30 18.01 -5.03
C VAL A 60 -2.08 18.87 -4.60
N HIS A 61 -1.86 19.98 -5.26
CA HIS A 61 -0.78 20.89 -4.86
C HIS A 61 -1.08 21.60 -3.53
N THR A 62 -2.32 22.04 -3.33
CA THR A 62 -2.69 22.80 -2.13
C THR A 62 -2.71 21.96 -0.86
N TRP A 63 -3.18 20.71 -0.93
CA TRP A 63 -3.38 19.86 0.24
C TRP A 63 -2.20 18.92 0.50
N PHE A 64 -1.53 18.44 -0.56
CA PHE A 64 -0.44 17.47 -0.43
C PHE A 64 0.94 18.10 -0.72
N GLY A 65 1.02 19.17 -1.49
CA GLY A 65 2.29 19.75 -1.95
C GLY A 65 2.66 19.33 -3.37
N GLY A 66 2.08 18.24 -3.89
CA GLY A 66 2.33 17.75 -5.23
C GLY A 66 1.95 16.29 -5.45
N LYS A 67 2.33 15.77 -6.62
CA LYS A 67 2.05 14.37 -7.00
C LYS A 67 2.76 13.39 -6.08
N ASN A 68 4.07 13.58 -5.84
CA ASN A 68 4.87 12.64 -5.08
C ASN A 68 4.46 12.60 -3.62
N GLU A 69 4.08 13.73 -3.02
CA GLU A 69 3.54 13.82 -1.68
C GLU A 69 2.17 13.12 -1.57
N LEU A 70 1.32 13.24 -2.59
CA LEU A 70 0.07 12.47 -2.65
C LEU A 70 0.37 10.96 -2.75
N LEU A 71 1.30 10.54 -3.61
CA LEU A 71 1.69 9.13 -3.74
C LEU A 71 2.36 8.60 -2.45
N ARG A 72 3.13 9.44 -1.75
CA ARG A 72 3.64 9.13 -0.41
C ARG A 72 2.49 8.92 0.59
N ALA A 73 1.49 9.78 0.59
CA ALA A 73 0.30 9.61 1.45
C ALA A 73 -0.46 8.31 1.13
N VAL A 74 -0.55 7.93 -0.15
CA VAL A 74 -1.08 6.63 -0.59
C VAL A 74 -0.26 5.48 0.01
N ALA A 75 1.07 5.51 -0.10
CA ALA A 75 1.94 4.47 0.45
C ALA A 75 1.79 4.34 1.97
N ILE A 76 1.79 5.47 2.70
CA ILE A 76 1.60 5.49 4.15
C ILE A 76 0.27 4.85 4.53
N GLN A 77 -0.83 5.24 3.89
CA GLN A 77 -2.14 4.69 4.21
C GLN A 77 -2.21 3.19 3.96
N GLN A 78 -1.67 2.69 2.85
CA GLN A 78 -1.64 1.26 2.54
C GLN A 78 -0.80 0.47 3.54
N VAL A 79 0.37 0.98 3.93
CA VAL A 79 1.22 0.31 4.93
C VAL A 79 0.56 0.27 6.31
N LEU A 80 -0.11 1.34 6.73
CA LEU A 80 -0.85 1.36 8.00
C LEU A 80 -2.04 0.38 7.98
N GLU A 81 -2.71 0.23 6.84
CA GLU A 81 -3.77 -0.76 6.68
C GLU A 81 -3.21 -2.20 6.73
N ILE A 82 -2.05 -2.44 6.12
CA ILE A 82 -1.35 -3.73 6.25
C ILE A 82 -1.04 -4.01 7.74
N ALA A 83 -0.43 -3.07 8.46
CA ALA A 83 -0.10 -3.23 9.87
C ALA A 83 -1.33 -3.55 10.74
N LYS A 84 -2.45 -2.87 10.48
CA LYS A 84 -3.72 -3.09 11.18
C LYS A 84 -4.28 -4.50 10.93
N ASN A 85 -4.09 -5.05 9.73
CA ASN A 85 -4.65 -6.34 9.35
C ASN A 85 -3.74 -7.53 9.74
N VAL A 86 -2.48 -7.31 10.11
CA VAL A 86 -1.57 -8.39 10.53
C VAL A 86 -2.13 -9.26 11.67
N PRO A 87 -2.74 -8.72 12.74
CA PRO A 87 -3.32 -9.54 13.82
C PRO A 87 -4.48 -10.41 13.36
N GLU A 88 -5.22 -10.00 12.34
CA GLU A 88 -6.41 -10.70 11.81
C GLU A 88 -6.05 -11.88 10.90
N VAL A 89 -4.79 -12.00 10.48
CA VAL A 89 -4.33 -13.10 9.63
C VAL A 89 -4.45 -14.42 10.40
N PRO A 90 -5.12 -15.46 9.86
CA PRO A 90 -5.29 -16.72 10.57
C PRO A 90 -3.97 -17.36 11.00
N VAL A 91 -3.96 -18.00 12.17
CA VAL A 91 -2.79 -18.77 12.64
C VAL A 91 -2.48 -19.89 11.64
N GLY A 92 -1.20 -20.05 11.30
CA GLY A 92 -0.79 -21.05 10.31
C GLY A 92 -0.74 -20.54 8.88
N THR A 93 -1.10 -19.26 8.64
CA THR A 93 -0.88 -18.57 7.35
C THR A 93 0.27 -17.58 7.45
N PRO A 94 0.95 -17.21 6.34
CA PRO A 94 1.99 -16.22 6.37
C PRO A 94 1.49 -14.90 6.96
N ALA A 95 2.23 -14.30 7.90
CA ALA A 95 1.88 -13.00 8.45
C ALA A 95 1.94 -11.89 7.38
N LEU A 96 2.73 -12.10 6.34
CA LEU A 96 2.83 -11.21 5.18
C LEU A 96 2.68 -12.05 3.91
N VAL A 97 1.47 -12.13 3.37
CA VAL A 97 1.22 -12.73 2.05
C VAL A 97 1.48 -11.68 1.00
N MET A 98 2.26 -12.01 -0.03
CA MET A 98 2.54 -11.10 -1.15
C MET A 98 1.32 -10.99 -2.07
N THR A 99 0.34 -10.19 -1.63
CA THR A 99 -0.81 -9.84 -2.47
C THR A 99 -0.41 -8.78 -3.53
N PRO A 100 -1.20 -8.62 -4.60
CA PRO A 100 -0.99 -7.55 -5.56
C PRO A 100 -0.91 -6.16 -4.91
N GLU A 101 -1.68 -5.93 -3.84
CA GLU A 101 -1.69 -4.68 -3.09
C GLU A 101 -0.35 -4.45 -2.36
N ILE A 102 0.16 -5.46 -1.65
CA ILE A 102 1.45 -5.39 -0.95
C ILE A 102 2.59 -5.21 -1.96
N THR A 103 2.55 -5.96 -3.07
CA THR A 103 3.52 -5.81 -4.15
C THR A 103 3.50 -4.38 -4.71
N SER A 104 2.32 -3.81 -4.94
CA SER A 104 2.17 -2.45 -5.47
C SER A 104 2.73 -1.39 -4.52
N VAL A 105 2.45 -1.48 -3.21
CA VAL A 105 2.95 -0.49 -2.24
C VAL A 105 4.46 -0.58 -2.06
N VAL A 106 5.05 -1.78 -2.05
CA VAL A 106 6.50 -1.95 -2.00
C VAL A 106 7.18 -1.30 -3.21
N ARG A 107 6.65 -1.56 -4.41
CA ARG A 107 7.16 -0.96 -5.65
C ARG A 107 6.99 0.56 -5.67
N LEU A 108 5.87 1.08 -5.15
CA LEU A 108 5.63 2.51 -5.04
C LEU A 108 6.66 3.19 -4.13
N ILE A 109 6.92 2.60 -2.95
CA ILE A 109 7.92 3.12 -2.00
C ILE A 109 9.30 3.15 -2.66
N MET A 110 9.70 2.06 -3.31
CA MET A 110 10.99 1.98 -4.01
C MET A 110 11.09 2.97 -5.16
N TRP A 111 10.02 3.16 -5.94
CA TRP A 111 10.00 4.13 -7.02
C TRP A 111 10.16 5.56 -6.50
N LEU A 112 9.46 5.93 -5.43
CA LEU A 112 9.59 7.24 -4.81
C LEU A 112 11.01 7.49 -4.28
N ASP A 113 11.63 6.49 -3.66
CA ASP A 113 13.00 6.57 -3.16
C ASP A 113 14.02 6.75 -4.31
N LEU A 114 13.86 6.00 -5.41
CA LEU A 114 14.68 6.13 -6.62
C LEU A 114 14.53 7.50 -7.31
N GLU A 115 13.36 8.12 -7.22
CA GLU A 115 13.13 9.50 -7.67
C GLU A 115 13.74 10.55 -6.71
N GLY A 116 14.44 10.11 -5.67
CA GLY A 116 15.07 10.99 -4.67
C GLY A 116 14.09 11.59 -3.65
N PHE A 117 12.90 11.03 -3.53
CA PHE A 117 11.87 11.50 -2.62
C PHE A 117 11.94 10.76 -1.28
N ASP A 118 12.21 11.49 -0.19
CA ASP A 118 12.25 10.90 1.16
C ASP A 118 10.84 10.43 1.59
N VAL A 119 10.64 9.14 1.49
CA VAL A 119 9.38 8.50 1.89
C VAL A 119 9.26 8.38 3.41
N GLY A 120 10.36 8.48 4.14
CA GLY A 120 10.42 8.21 5.58
C GLY A 120 10.16 6.73 5.90
N VAL A 121 10.76 5.82 5.12
CA VAL A 121 10.50 4.36 5.14
C VAL A 121 10.56 3.79 6.55
N LYS A 122 11.52 4.21 7.38
CA LYS A 122 11.64 3.73 8.76
C LYS A 122 10.36 3.94 9.57
N SER A 123 9.78 5.14 9.51
CA SER A 123 8.56 5.46 10.27
C SER A 123 7.31 4.77 9.72
N ILE A 124 7.30 4.51 8.41
CA ILE A 124 6.17 3.84 7.74
C ILE A 124 6.17 2.33 8.04
N ILE A 125 7.35 1.67 8.01
CA ILE A 125 7.45 0.22 8.14
C ILE A 125 7.43 -0.27 9.59
N THR A 126 7.83 0.57 10.56
CA THR A 126 7.87 0.21 11.98
C THR A 126 6.54 -0.36 12.49
N PRO A 127 5.35 0.22 12.20
CA PRO A 127 4.09 -0.36 12.64
C PRO A 127 3.85 -1.79 12.14
N VAL A 128 4.29 -2.13 10.92
CA VAL A 128 4.18 -3.49 10.38
C VAL A 128 5.10 -4.44 11.13
N ILE A 129 6.35 -4.04 11.38
CA ILE A 129 7.32 -4.82 12.16
C ILE A 129 6.78 -5.07 13.56
N ASP A 130 6.24 -4.06 14.23
CA ASP A 130 5.71 -4.17 15.59
C ASP A 130 4.48 -5.10 15.62
N ALA A 131 3.56 -4.99 14.67
CA ALA A 131 2.40 -5.88 14.55
C ALA A 131 2.82 -7.33 14.29
N MET A 132 3.79 -7.57 13.39
CA MET A 132 4.32 -8.91 13.13
C MET A 132 5.06 -9.47 14.35
N THR A 133 5.85 -8.65 15.04
CA THR A 133 6.55 -9.04 16.27
C THR A 133 5.57 -9.51 17.34
N ALA A 134 4.53 -8.70 17.61
CA ALA A 134 3.49 -9.05 18.57
C ALA A 134 2.81 -10.38 18.20
N ARG A 135 2.47 -10.53 16.93
CA ARG A 135 1.87 -11.76 16.41
C ARG A 135 2.77 -12.99 16.61
N PHE A 136 4.06 -12.90 16.28
CA PHE A 136 4.99 -14.02 16.45
C PHE A 136 5.17 -14.41 17.93
N ILE A 137 5.18 -13.44 18.86
CA ILE A 137 5.17 -13.71 20.29
C ILE A 137 3.91 -14.46 20.70
N GLU A 138 2.75 -14.00 20.22
CA GLU A 138 1.46 -14.57 20.61
C GLU A 138 1.22 -15.96 20.00
N THR A 139 1.46 -16.13 18.69
CA THR A 139 1.09 -17.35 17.97
C THR A 139 2.18 -18.43 18.00
N GLU A 140 3.45 -18.04 17.83
CA GLU A 140 4.58 -18.98 17.74
C GLU A 140 5.36 -19.10 19.07
N LYS A 141 4.96 -18.35 20.12
CA LYS A 141 5.58 -18.33 21.44
C LYS A 141 7.08 -17.99 21.42
N LEU A 142 7.50 -17.17 20.47
CA LEU A 142 8.89 -16.76 20.32
C LEU A 142 9.30 -15.73 21.39
N GLN A 143 10.59 -15.71 21.72
CA GLN A 143 11.16 -14.65 22.54
C GLN A 143 11.08 -13.29 21.79
N PRO A 144 10.88 -12.17 22.49
CA PRO A 144 10.67 -10.86 21.84
C PRO A 144 11.78 -10.44 20.88
N SER A 145 13.05 -10.70 21.22
CA SER A 145 14.19 -10.39 20.33
C SER A 145 14.16 -11.21 19.04
N VAL A 146 13.89 -12.51 19.15
CA VAL A 146 13.78 -13.43 18.00
C VAL A 146 12.58 -13.07 17.13
N ALA A 147 11.43 -12.79 17.75
CA ALA A 147 10.22 -12.39 17.05
C ALA A 147 10.43 -11.10 16.22
N ARG A 148 11.14 -10.11 16.81
CA ARG A 148 11.43 -8.85 16.10
C ARG A 148 12.38 -9.06 14.93
N GLU A 149 13.43 -9.84 15.11
CA GLU A 149 14.38 -10.14 14.03
C GLU A 149 13.68 -10.85 12.86
N LEU A 150 12.83 -11.82 13.15
CA LEU A 150 12.05 -12.53 12.14
C LEU A 150 11.05 -11.62 11.42
N ALA A 151 10.45 -10.66 12.13
CA ALA A 151 9.58 -9.66 11.52
C ALA A 151 10.36 -8.79 10.52
N VAL A 152 11.57 -8.35 10.87
CA VAL A 152 12.45 -7.59 9.97
C VAL A 152 12.86 -8.44 8.76
N GLN A 153 13.26 -9.70 8.96
CA GLN A 153 13.61 -10.59 7.85
C GLN A 153 12.42 -10.85 6.91
N ALA A 154 11.21 -10.98 7.44
CA ALA A 154 10.01 -11.15 6.61
C ALA A 154 9.76 -9.91 5.71
N ILE A 155 10.05 -8.70 6.20
CA ILE A 155 9.99 -7.48 5.37
C ILE A 155 11.01 -7.53 4.23
N TYR A 156 12.27 -7.93 4.51
CA TYR A 156 13.29 -8.06 3.47
C TYR A 156 12.91 -9.11 2.41
N LEU A 157 12.41 -10.26 2.84
CA LEU A 157 11.95 -11.31 1.93
C LEU A 157 10.76 -10.84 1.09
N GLY A 158 9.79 -10.17 1.72
CA GLY A 158 8.65 -9.59 1.02
C GLY A 158 9.06 -8.53 0.00
N ALA A 159 9.96 -7.63 0.35
CA ALA A 159 10.49 -6.62 -0.58
C ALA A 159 11.23 -7.26 -1.77
N GLY A 160 12.06 -8.27 -1.50
CA GLY A 160 12.75 -9.04 -2.54
C GLY A 160 11.78 -9.77 -3.48
N ALA A 161 10.74 -10.40 -2.92
CA ALA A 161 9.71 -11.06 -3.71
C ALA A 161 8.91 -10.08 -4.57
N ALA A 162 8.53 -8.91 -4.02
CA ALA A 162 7.79 -7.87 -4.74
C ALA A 162 8.56 -7.22 -5.89
N THR A 163 9.88 -7.35 -5.90
CA THR A 163 10.78 -6.71 -6.87
C THR A 163 11.49 -7.75 -7.73
N ILE A 164 12.64 -8.22 -7.28
CA ILE A 164 13.47 -9.17 -8.02
C ILE A 164 12.73 -10.49 -8.27
N GLY A 165 11.99 -10.99 -7.28
CA GLY A 165 11.22 -12.22 -7.40
C GLY A 165 10.20 -12.18 -8.54
N GLN A 166 9.48 -11.07 -8.68
CA GLN A 166 8.54 -10.83 -9.79
C GLN A 166 9.27 -10.73 -11.13
N MET A 167 10.36 -9.98 -11.20
CA MET A 167 11.13 -9.80 -12.44
C MET A 167 11.76 -11.11 -12.91
N ALA A 168 12.22 -11.95 -11.99
CA ALA A 168 12.82 -13.25 -12.28
C ALA A 168 11.79 -14.38 -12.49
N GLY A 169 10.50 -14.12 -12.28
CA GLY A 169 9.45 -15.13 -12.38
C GLY A 169 9.51 -16.23 -11.31
N ILE A 170 10.18 -15.94 -10.16
CA ILE A 170 10.33 -16.90 -9.04
C ILE A 170 9.40 -16.58 -7.86
N ALA A 171 8.68 -15.48 -7.91
CA ALA A 171 7.71 -15.09 -6.87
C ALA A 171 6.29 -15.47 -7.30
N ASP A 172 6.05 -16.76 -7.46
CA ASP A 172 4.72 -17.31 -7.70
C ASP A 172 4.05 -17.76 -6.39
N GLU A 173 2.79 -18.15 -6.49
CA GLU A 173 1.99 -18.58 -5.32
C GLU A 173 2.54 -19.84 -4.67
N GLN A 174 3.12 -20.78 -5.46
CA GLN A 174 3.72 -22.00 -4.95
C GLN A 174 4.98 -21.70 -4.16
N SER A 175 5.88 -20.90 -4.71
CA SER A 175 7.11 -20.45 -4.03
C SER A 175 6.80 -19.74 -2.71
N GLY A 176 5.72 -18.96 -2.66
CA GLY A 176 5.24 -18.33 -1.43
C GLY A 176 4.79 -19.32 -0.38
N ARG A 177 4.06 -20.38 -0.77
CA ARG A 177 3.63 -21.46 0.13
C ARG A 177 4.83 -22.28 0.66
N ASP A 178 5.75 -22.62 -0.22
CA ASP A 178 6.94 -23.43 0.14
C ASP A 178 7.84 -22.63 1.11
N MET A 179 8.08 -21.36 0.84
CA MET A 179 8.83 -20.48 1.74
C MET A 179 8.16 -20.39 3.11
N PHE A 180 6.83 -20.28 3.15
CA PHE A 180 6.11 -20.20 4.41
C PHE A 180 6.24 -21.52 5.22
N GLN A 181 6.12 -22.68 4.59
CA GLN A 181 6.30 -23.97 5.27
C GLN A 181 7.72 -24.10 5.82
N PHE A 182 8.72 -23.69 5.06
CA PHE A 182 10.11 -23.66 5.49
C PHE A 182 10.31 -22.74 6.71
N MET A 183 9.76 -21.51 6.64
CA MET A 183 9.86 -20.56 7.75
C MET A 183 9.15 -21.07 9.02
N ARG A 184 7.99 -21.72 8.90
CA ARG A 184 7.33 -22.34 10.06
C ARG A 184 8.19 -23.40 10.73
N HIS A 185 8.92 -24.21 9.94
CA HIS A 185 9.85 -25.18 10.48
C HIS A 185 10.97 -24.50 11.29
N ILE A 186 11.56 -23.42 10.72
CA ILE A 186 12.55 -22.61 11.42
C ILE A 186 12.00 -21.99 12.70
N TYR A 187 10.79 -21.46 12.69
CA TYR A 187 10.16 -20.87 13.88
C TYR A 187 10.01 -21.93 15.00
N GLY A 188 9.57 -23.14 14.64
CA GLY A 188 9.49 -24.24 15.59
C GLY A 188 10.84 -24.63 16.20
N LEU A 189 11.93 -24.59 15.42
CA LEU A 189 13.29 -24.82 15.92
C LEU A 189 13.76 -23.68 16.82
N LEU A 190 13.54 -22.43 16.46
CA LEU A 190 13.94 -21.26 17.25
C LEU A 190 13.14 -21.13 18.56
N ALA A 191 11.88 -21.56 18.58
CA ALA A 191 11.10 -21.64 19.80
C ALA A 191 11.65 -22.69 20.77
N LYS A 192 12.14 -23.82 20.24
CA LYS A 192 12.70 -24.92 21.02
C LYS A 192 14.16 -24.70 21.42
N TYR A 193 14.93 -24.06 20.53
CA TYR A 193 16.36 -23.80 20.70
C TYR A 193 16.63 -22.33 20.39
N PRO A 194 16.34 -21.40 21.35
CA PRO A 194 16.56 -19.98 21.10
C PRO A 194 18.07 -19.69 20.92
N PRO A 195 18.43 -18.77 20.01
CA PRO A 195 19.82 -18.34 19.89
C PRO A 195 20.29 -17.68 21.18
N THR A 196 21.54 -17.94 21.55
CA THR A 196 22.21 -17.37 22.75
C THR A 196 22.56 -15.92 22.55
#